data_1a074976c8c862f439c0a86e49a73547
#
_entry.id   1a074976c8c862f439c0a86e49a73547
#
_cell.length_a   1.000
_cell.length_b   1.000
_cell.length_c   1.000
_cell.angle_alpha   90.00
_cell.angle_beta   90.00
_cell.angle_gamma   90.00
#
_symmetry.space_group_name_H-M   'P 1'
#
loop_
_entity.id
_entity.type
_entity.pdbx_description
1 polymer ?
#
loop_
_entity_poly.entity_id
_entity_poly.type
_entity_poly.pdbx_seq_one_letter_code
_entity_poly.pdbx_strand_id
1 'polypeptide(L)'
;AGLIGRSTIMVEDYRLASVPKIEGKTLFIGNPPYVRHHLIDESAKQWFGEVAASYGVKASKLAGLHIHFYLRTLQLAQPGDYGVFITSSEWLDVNYGSTLRKLLASELGGVALHVLDPAAMPFADAITTGAITCFRVGRRPKQFRVRAVESLDQLNGLSSGRLVPWATVEAANRWSIIIRPGPA
;
A
#
# COMPACT_ATOMS: atom_id res chain seq x y z
N ALA A 1 15.65 3.49 22.26
CA ALA A 1 15.77 3.02 23.63
C ALA A 1 14.38 2.76 24.21
N GLY A 2 14.14 1.62 24.89
CA GLY A 2 12.89 1.34 25.61
C GLY A 2 11.98 0.26 25.00
N LEU A 3 12.33 -0.32 23.85
CA LEU A 3 11.58 -1.44 23.25
C LEU A 3 12.13 -2.82 23.61
N ILE A 4 13.28 -2.91 24.28
CA ILE A 4 13.87 -4.18 24.73
C ILE A 4 12.91 -4.82 25.74
N GLY A 5 12.48 -6.05 25.48
CA GLY A 5 11.46 -6.77 26.28
C GLY A 5 10.01 -6.51 25.86
N ARG A 6 9.77 -5.60 24.87
CA ARG A 6 8.45 -5.33 24.29
C ARG A 6 8.40 -5.62 22.78
N SER A 7 9.44 -6.26 22.25
CA SER A 7 9.53 -6.62 20.84
C SER A 7 9.74 -8.11 20.67
N THR A 8 9.10 -8.67 19.65
CA THR A 8 9.31 -10.03 19.17
C THR A 8 9.80 -9.96 17.75
N ILE A 9 10.90 -10.65 17.46
CA ILE A 9 11.45 -10.78 16.11
C ILE A 9 11.04 -12.15 15.57
N MET A 10 10.36 -12.17 14.42
CA MET A 10 10.01 -13.37 13.69
C MET A 10 10.67 -13.31 12.32
N VAL A 11 11.33 -14.40 11.90
CA VAL A 11 11.96 -14.54 10.59
C VAL A 11 11.18 -15.59 9.81
N GLU A 12 10.18 -15.13 9.06
CA GLU A 12 9.27 -16.00 8.32
C GLU A 12 8.69 -15.28 7.09
N ASP A 13 8.06 -16.04 6.20
CA ASP A 13 7.32 -15.45 5.10
C ASP A 13 6.08 -14.72 5.65
N TYR A 14 6.00 -13.42 5.42
CA TYR A 14 4.88 -12.60 5.87
C TYR A 14 3.51 -13.12 5.41
N ARG A 15 3.44 -13.78 4.26
CA ARG A 15 2.20 -14.38 3.74
C ARG A 15 1.69 -15.51 4.63
N LEU A 16 2.58 -16.15 5.40
CA LEU A 16 2.28 -17.27 6.32
C LEU A 16 2.30 -16.84 7.79
N ALA A 17 2.83 -15.65 8.06
CA ALA A 17 2.97 -15.13 9.43
C ALA A 17 1.65 -15.11 10.19
N SER A 18 1.70 -15.43 11.46
CA SER A 18 0.61 -15.26 12.40
C SER A 18 0.93 -14.10 13.34
N VAL A 19 0.01 -13.16 13.47
CA VAL A 19 0.16 -12.04 14.39
C VAL A 19 -0.79 -12.26 15.57
N PRO A 20 -0.29 -12.22 16.82
CA PRO A 20 -1.14 -12.35 17.99
C PRO A 20 -2.20 -11.24 18.00
N LYS A 21 -3.42 -11.60 18.34
CA LYS A 21 -4.46 -10.59 18.59
C LYS A 21 -4.09 -9.81 19.86
N ILE A 22 -4.08 -8.49 19.74
CA ILE A 22 -3.82 -7.57 20.85
C ILE A 22 -5.07 -6.75 21.14
N GLU A 23 -5.20 -6.27 22.36
CA GLU A 23 -6.19 -5.24 22.69
C GLU A 23 -5.81 -3.91 22.05
N GLY A 24 -6.80 -3.18 21.55
CA GLY A 24 -6.59 -1.87 20.91
C GLY A 24 -6.46 -1.94 19.40
N LYS A 25 -5.60 -1.10 18.84
CA LYS A 25 -5.38 -0.98 17.39
C LYS A 25 -3.96 -1.34 17.01
N THR A 26 -3.84 -2.02 15.87
CA THR A 26 -2.56 -2.39 15.27
C THR A 26 -2.16 -1.37 14.22
N LEU A 27 -0.88 -1.01 14.18
CA LEU A 27 -0.26 -0.30 13.09
C LEU A 27 0.65 -1.27 12.32
N PHE A 28 0.31 -1.54 11.07
CA PHE A 28 1.16 -2.26 10.12
C PHE A 28 2.05 -1.24 9.40
N ILE A 29 3.35 -1.33 9.59
CA ILE A 29 4.31 -0.45 8.93
C ILE A 29 5.39 -1.29 8.24
N GLY A 30 5.74 -0.95 7.00
CA GLY A 30 6.74 -1.73 6.29
C GLY A 30 7.15 -1.20 4.93
N ASN A 31 8.21 -1.82 4.43
CA ASN A 31 8.70 -1.72 3.07
C ASN A 31 8.64 -3.12 2.43
N PRO A 32 7.50 -3.52 1.86
CA PRO A 32 7.36 -4.83 1.22
C PRO A 32 8.37 -5.03 0.10
N PRO A 33 8.89 -6.25 -0.09
CA PRO A 33 9.91 -6.54 -1.09
C PRO A 33 9.42 -6.34 -2.53
N TYR A 34 10.27 -5.75 -3.38
CA TYR A 34 9.97 -5.44 -4.79
C TYR A 34 10.29 -6.62 -5.72
N VAL A 35 9.74 -7.80 -5.41
CA VAL A 35 9.91 -9.00 -6.23
C VAL A 35 8.90 -8.99 -7.37
N ARG A 36 9.42 -9.15 -8.61
CA ARG A 36 8.59 -9.19 -9.81
C ARG A 36 7.83 -10.51 -9.91
N HIS A 37 6.67 -10.49 -10.57
CA HIS A 37 5.74 -11.63 -10.68
C HIS A 37 6.37 -12.94 -11.19
N HIS A 38 7.37 -12.87 -12.10
CA HIS A 38 8.01 -14.07 -12.64
C HIS A 38 8.92 -14.80 -11.63
N LEU A 39 9.30 -14.12 -10.54
CA LEU A 39 10.06 -14.71 -9.43
C LEU A 39 9.17 -15.19 -8.28
N ILE A 40 7.86 -15.06 -8.41
CA ILE A 40 6.87 -15.52 -7.42
C ILE A 40 6.40 -16.90 -7.84
N ASP A 41 6.42 -17.85 -6.92
CA ASP A 41 5.95 -19.22 -7.15
C ASP A 41 4.45 -19.28 -7.46
N GLU A 42 4.03 -20.35 -8.14
CA GLU A 42 2.66 -20.47 -8.61
C GLU A 42 1.66 -20.66 -7.45
N SER A 43 2.08 -21.31 -6.35
CA SER A 43 1.24 -21.49 -5.15
C SER A 43 0.92 -20.14 -4.51
N ALA A 44 1.89 -19.21 -4.45
CA ALA A 44 1.67 -17.86 -3.97
C ALA A 44 0.73 -17.04 -4.88
N LYS A 45 0.83 -17.22 -6.19
CA LYS A 45 -0.09 -16.58 -7.14
C LYS A 45 -1.50 -17.12 -7.03
N GLN A 46 -1.64 -18.43 -6.79
CA GLN A 46 -2.94 -19.06 -6.55
C GLN A 46 -3.56 -18.53 -5.26
N TRP A 47 -2.81 -18.56 -4.14
CA TRP A 47 -3.25 -17.97 -2.87
C TRP A 47 -3.70 -16.52 -3.05
N PHE A 48 -2.91 -15.71 -3.76
CA PHE A 48 -3.22 -14.31 -4.03
C PHE A 48 -4.54 -14.15 -4.77
N GLY A 49 -4.79 -15.01 -5.79
CA GLY A 49 -6.02 -15.03 -6.55
C GLY A 49 -7.25 -15.39 -5.70
N GLU A 50 -7.14 -16.44 -4.89
CA GLU A 50 -8.21 -16.93 -4.02
C GLU A 50 -8.57 -15.90 -2.94
N VAL A 51 -7.56 -15.34 -2.27
CA VAL A 51 -7.78 -14.35 -1.22
C VAL A 51 -8.33 -13.03 -1.80
N ALA A 52 -7.84 -12.56 -2.94
CA ALA A 52 -8.40 -11.37 -3.58
C ALA A 52 -9.88 -11.59 -3.97
N ALA A 53 -10.22 -12.77 -4.48
CA ALA A 53 -11.59 -13.11 -4.84
C ALA A 53 -12.53 -13.10 -3.62
N SER A 54 -12.08 -13.52 -2.44
CA SER A 54 -12.88 -13.46 -1.20
C SER A 54 -13.24 -12.03 -0.77
N TYR A 55 -12.48 -11.05 -1.23
CA TYR A 55 -12.78 -9.62 -1.07
C TYR A 55 -13.46 -8.99 -2.30
N GLY A 56 -13.96 -9.80 -3.24
CA GLY A 56 -14.62 -9.31 -4.44
C GLY A 56 -13.70 -8.62 -5.46
N VAL A 57 -12.39 -8.81 -5.34
CA VAL A 57 -11.39 -8.16 -6.20
C VAL A 57 -10.74 -9.17 -7.13
N LYS A 58 -10.73 -8.86 -8.44
CA LYS A 58 -10.02 -9.69 -9.42
C LYS A 58 -8.50 -9.46 -9.28
N ALA A 59 -7.78 -10.53 -8.97
CA ALA A 59 -6.32 -10.51 -8.93
C ALA A 59 -5.71 -10.66 -10.34
N SER A 60 -4.52 -10.09 -10.50
CA SER A 60 -3.69 -10.30 -11.69
C SER A 60 -2.48 -11.16 -11.32
N LYS A 61 -2.22 -12.21 -12.08
CA LYS A 61 -1.00 -13.04 -11.93
C LYS A 61 0.30 -12.26 -12.18
N LEU A 62 0.19 -11.05 -12.75
CA LEU A 62 1.33 -10.15 -12.97
C LEU A 62 1.61 -9.24 -11.76
N ALA A 63 0.87 -9.36 -10.67
CA ALA A 63 1.09 -8.58 -9.46
C ALA A 63 2.45 -8.91 -8.83
N GLY A 64 3.22 -7.86 -8.51
CA GLY A 64 4.47 -8.01 -7.74
C GLY A 64 4.19 -8.36 -6.27
N LEU A 65 5.20 -8.90 -5.58
CA LEU A 65 5.08 -9.42 -4.22
C LEU A 65 4.57 -8.36 -3.22
N HIS A 66 4.92 -7.09 -3.41
CA HIS A 66 4.44 -6.00 -2.56
C HIS A 66 2.90 -5.92 -2.48
N ILE A 67 2.16 -6.25 -3.56
CA ILE A 67 0.69 -6.25 -3.53
C ILE A 67 0.16 -7.42 -2.70
N HIS A 68 0.85 -8.57 -2.67
CA HIS A 68 0.52 -9.70 -1.79
C HIS A 68 0.58 -9.28 -0.31
N PHE A 69 1.53 -8.41 0.05
CA PHE A 69 1.64 -7.89 1.43
C PHE A 69 0.43 -7.08 1.85
N TYR A 70 -0.13 -6.23 0.98
CA TYR A 70 -1.38 -5.51 1.30
C TYR A 70 -2.55 -6.47 1.55
N LEU A 71 -2.66 -7.49 0.72
CA LEU A 71 -3.72 -8.48 0.85
C LEU A 71 -3.56 -9.32 2.14
N ARG A 72 -2.32 -9.71 2.47
CA ARG A 72 -2.03 -10.40 3.73
C ARG A 72 -2.31 -9.52 4.94
N THR A 73 -1.93 -8.25 4.88
CA THR A 73 -2.25 -7.29 5.95
C THR A 73 -3.75 -7.21 6.17
N LEU A 74 -4.55 -7.18 5.10
CA LEU A 74 -6.01 -7.16 5.22
C LEU A 74 -6.57 -8.41 5.92
N GLN A 75 -5.97 -9.59 5.71
CA GLN A 75 -6.35 -10.82 6.43
C GLN A 75 -5.97 -10.79 7.92
N LEU A 76 -4.85 -10.16 8.26
CA LEU A 76 -4.33 -10.08 9.63
C LEU A 76 -5.00 -8.97 10.45
N ALA A 77 -5.42 -7.90 9.79
CA ALA A 77 -5.93 -6.70 10.41
C ALA A 77 -7.39 -6.84 10.87
N GLN A 78 -7.74 -6.03 11.85
CA GLN A 78 -9.11 -5.84 12.30
C GLN A 78 -9.67 -4.49 11.80
N PRO A 79 -10.99 -4.33 11.67
CA PRO A 79 -11.58 -3.04 11.33
C PRO A 79 -11.10 -1.92 12.26
N GLY A 80 -10.58 -0.87 11.66
CA GLY A 80 -10.01 0.29 12.35
C GLY A 80 -8.51 0.25 12.60
N ASP A 81 -7.82 -0.86 12.28
CA ASP A 81 -6.36 -0.92 12.26
C ASP A 81 -5.78 -0.03 11.15
N TYR A 82 -4.52 0.33 11.30
CA TYR A 82 -3.83 1.26 10.40
C TYR A 82 -2.70 0.55 9.66
N GLY A 83 -2.42 1.02 8.45
CA GLY A 83 -1.24 0.60 7.72
C GLY A 83 -0.55 1.75 7.01
N VAL A 84 0.78 1.67 6.96
CA VAL A 84 1.64 2.58 6.22
C VAL A 84 2.71 1.76 5.52
N PHE A 85 2.62 1.69 4.20
CA PHE A 85 3.61 0.97 3.39
C PHE A 85 4.27 1.90 2.39
N ILE A 86 5.59 1.75 2.24
CA ILE A 86 6.33 2.30 1.12
C ILE A 86 6.57 1.21 0.08
N THR A 87 6.26 1.46 -1.18
CA THR A 87 6.41 0.52 -2.29
C THR A 87 6.86 1.24 -3.55
N SER A 88 7.25 0.49 -4.60
CA SER A 88 7.32 1.07 -5.95
C SER A 88 5.98 1.69 -6.35
N SER A 89 6.01 2.81 -7.05
CA SER A 89 4.79 3.50 -7.52
C SER A 89 4.21 2.95 -8.83
N GLU A 90 4.83 1.96 -9.45
CA GLU A 90 4.40 1.42 -10.74
C GLU A 90 2.93 0.98 -10.75
N TRP A 91 2.44 0.42 -9.63
CA TRP A 91 1.06 -0.05 -9.50
C TRP A 91 0.00 1.05 -9.69
N LEU A 92 0.39 2.32 -9.63
CA LEU A 92 -0.53 3.45 -9.82
C LEU A 92 -1.17 3.44 -11.22
N ASP A 93 -0.43 3.00 -12.24
CA ASP A 93 -0.82 3.19 -13.64
C ASP A 93 -0.95 1.89 -14.45
N VAL A 94 -0.38 0.80 -13.94
CA VAL A 94 -0.37 -0.49 -14.64
C VAL A 94 -1.62 -1.32 -14.34
N ASN A 95 -1.96 -2.22 -15.24
CA ASN A 95 -3.16 -3.05 -15.12
C ASN A 95 -3.15 -3.94 -13.86
N TYR A 96 -2.02 -4.55 -13.52
CA TYR A 96 -1.93 -5.39 -12.33
C TYR A 96 -2.10 -4.63 -11.02
N GLY A 97 -1.83 -3.33 -11.00
CA GLY A 97 -2.06 -2.45 -9.85
C GLY A 97 -3.53 -2.21 -9.54
N SER A 98 -4.44 -2.57 -10.47
CA SER A 98 -5.89 -2.42 -10.26
C SER A 98 -6.38 -3.15 -9.02
N THR A 99 -5.79 -4.29 -8.66
CA THR A 99 -6.09 -5.03 -7.45
C THR A 99 -5.86 -4.17 -6.21
N LEU A 100 -4.67 -3.55 -6.08
CA LEU A 100 -4.35 -2.69 -4.95
C LEU A 100 -5.22 -1.43 -4.92
N ARG A 101 -5.43 -0.79 -6.08
CA ARG A 101 -6.30 0.39 -6.17
C ARG A 101 -7.72 0.11 -5.69
N LYS A 102 -8.30 -1.05 -6.06
CA LYS A 102 -9.61 -1.49 -5.59
C LYS A 102 -9.63 -1.77 -4.09
N LEU A 103 -8.62 -2.45 -3.56
CA LEU A 103 -8.50 -2.72 -2.13
C LEU A 103 -8.40 -1.41 -1.31
N LEU A 104 -7.64 -0.42 -1.78
CA LEU A 104 -7.56 0.89 -1.14
C LEU A 104 -8.89 1.66 -1.23
N ALA A 105 -9.61 1.48 -2.32
CA ALA A 105 -10.94 2.08 -2.48
C ALA A 105 -12.05 1.37 -1.69
N SER A 106 -11.79 0.19 -1.14
CA SER A 106 -12.75 -0.63 -0.40
C SER A 106 -12.20 -1.04 0.97
N GLU A 107 -11.89 -2.31 1.16
CA GLU A 107 -11.62 -2.95 2.45
C GLU A 107 -10.38 -2.42 3.18
N LEU A 108 -9.31 -2.08 2.46
CA LEU A 108 -8.15 -1.43 3.08
C LEU A 108 -8.45 -0.02 3.57
N GLY A 109 -9.40 0.68 2.93
CA GLY A 109 -9.79 2.01 3.37
C GLY A 109 -8.66 3.04 3.22
N GLY A 110 -8.25 3.33 1.98
CA GLY A 110 -7.18 4.29 1.69
C GLY A 110 -7.43 5.67 2.31
N VAL A 111 -6.44 6.18 3.00
CA VAL A 111 -6.45 7.49 3.69
C VAL A 111 -5.60 8.50 2.93
N ALA A 112 -4.37 8.11 2.58
CA ALA A 112 -3.44 9.00 1.88
C ALA A 112 -2.49 8.23 0.96
N LEU A 113 -2.01 8.94 -0.06
CA LEU A 113 -0.98 8.49 -0.99
C LEU A 113 0.02 9.63 -1.21
N HIS A 114 1.27 9.38 -0.86
CA HIS A 114 2.38 10.28 -1.11
C HIS A 114 3.31 9.62 -2.12
N VAL A 115 3.46 10.21 -3.29
CA VAL A 115 4.35 9.70 -4.34
C VAL A 115 5.64 10.49 -4.31
N LEU A 116 6.73 9.77 -4.08
CA LEU A 116 8.07 10.33 -3.99
C LEU A 116 8.60 10.60 -5.39
N ASP A 117 9.06 11.83 -5.64
CA ASP A 117 9.78 12.16 -6.85
C ASP A 117 11.10 11.38 -6.90
N PRO A 118 11.54 10.89 -8.07
CA PRO A 118 12.87 10.30 -8.20
C PRO A 118 14.00 11.20 -7.70
N ALA A 119 13.84 12.53 -7.82
CA ALA A 119 14.79 13.51 -7.32
C ALA A 119 14.87 13.55 -5.77
N ALA A 120 13.84 13.09 -5.06
CA ALA A 120 13.88 12.98 -3.61
C ALA A 120 14.84 11.90 -3.10
N MET A 121 15.35 11.02 -3.98
CA MET A 121 16.32 9.95 -3.70
C MET A 121 16.00 9.19 -2.39
N PRO A 122 14.81 8.61 -2.24
CA PRO A 122 14.43 7.94 -1.00
C PRO A 122 15.26 6.71 -0.69
N PHE A 123 15.99 6.17 -1.69
CA PHE A 123 16.87 5.02 -1.58
C PHE A 123 18.22 5.35 -2.21
N ALA A 124 19.30 5.22 -1.45
CA ALA A 124 20.65 5.60 -1.89
C ALA A 124 21.12 4.84 -3.15
N ASP A 125 20.66 3.59 -3.33
CA ASP A 125 21.17 2.68 -4.38
C ASP A 125 20.13 2.37 -5.47
N ALA A 126 18.96 3.02 -5.48
CA ALA A 126 17.92 2.72 -6.45
C ALA A 126 17.20 3.96 -6.96
N ILE A 127 17.26 4.18 -8.27
CA ILE A 127 16.42 5.17 -8.96
C ILE A 127 15.03 4.54 -9.13
N THR A 128 14.23 4.58 -8.08
CA THR A 128 12.84 4.12 -8.15
C THR A 128 11.89 5.15 -7.58
N THR A 129 10.78 5.31 -8.25
CA THR A 129 9.69 6.16 -7.74
C THR A 129 8.98 5.40 -6.62
N GLY A 130 9.03 5.94 -5.41
CA GLY A 130 8.35 5.36 -4.25
C GLY A 130 6.93 5.88 -4.09
N ALA A 131 6.07 5.08 -3.50
CA ALA A 131 4.73 5.48 -3.07
C ALA A 131 4.50 5.06 -1.62
N ILE A 132 4.21 6.03 -0.76
CA ILE A 132 3.78 5.79 0.62
C ILE A 132 2.26 5.78 0.64
N THR A 133 1.68 4.64 0.98
CA THR A 133 0.23 4.49 1.16
C THR A 133 -0.11 4.43 2.63
N CYS A 134 -1.09 5.25 3.05
CA CYS A 134 -1.68 5.19 4.38
C CYS A 134 -3.11 4.69 4.24
N PHE A 135 -3.52 3.74 5.08
CA PHE A 135 -4.86 3.16 5.04
C PHE A 135 -5.39 2.85 6.44
N ARG A 136 -6.70 2.76 6.57
CA ARG A 136 -7.40 2.36 7.80
C ARG A 136 -8.43 1.30 7.48
N VAL A 137 -8.15 0.07 7.86
CA VAL A 137 -8.92 -1.12 7.48
C VAL A 137 -10.40 -0.99 7.85
N GLY A 138 -11.27 -1.33 6.90
CA GLY A 138 -12.71 -1.30 7.06
C GLY A 138 -13.32 0.11 7.17
N ARG A 139 -12.55 1.17 6.97
CA ARG A 139 -13.05 2.54 7.07
C ARG A 139 -12.40 3.47 6.06
N ARG A 140 -13.09 3.72 4.98
CA ARG A 140 -12.69 4.69 3.96
C ARG A 140 -13.17 6.11 4.32
N PRO A 141 -12.31 7.14 4.36
CA PRO A 141 -12.75 8.53 4.49
C PRO A 141 -13.51 8.98 3.24
N LYS A 142 -14.25 10.09 3.33
CA LYS A 142 -14.97 10.66 2.17
C LYS A 142 -14.06 11.11 1.04
N GLN A 143 -12.84 11.51 1.37
CA GLN A 143 -11.84 12.02 0.43
C GLN A 143 -10.50 11.31 0.65
N PHE A 144 -9.78 11.09 -0.42
CA PHE A 144 -8.44 10.52 -0.43
C PHE A 144 -7.41 11.63 -0.52
N ARG A 145 -6.43 11.62 0.35
CA ARG A 145 -5.34 12.58 0.34
C ARG A 145 -4.27 12.15 -0.65
N VAL A 146 -3.84 13.06 -1.52
CA VAL A 146 -2.78 12.79 -2.50
C VAL A 146 -1.74 13.89 -2.50
N ARG A 147 -0.47 13.53 -2.68
CA ARG A 147 0.64 14.47 -2.74
C ARG A 147 1.80 13.91 -3.56
N ALA A 148 2.41 14.75 -4.41
CA ALA A 148 3.77 14.56 -4.89
C ALA A 148 4.74 15.07 -3.81
N VAL A 149 5.80 14.33 -3.54
CA VAL A 149 6.85 14.67 -2.56
C VAL A 149 8.15 14.85 -3.33
N GLU A 150 8.66 16.08 -3.35
CA GLU A 150 9.85 16.47 -4.13
C GLU A 150 11.14 16.39 -3.29
N SER A 151 11.01 16.41 -1.97
CA SER A 151 12.13 16.22 -1.04
C SER A 151 11.69 15.46 0.21
N LEU A 152 12.61 14.77 0.87
CA LEU A 152 12.32 13.99 2.08
C LEU A 152 11.88 14.86 3.26
N ASP A 153 12.31 16.11 3.33
CA ASP A 153 11.91 17.06 4.38
C ASP A 153 10.41 17.31 4.39
N GLN A 154 9.75 17.18 3.24
CA GLN A 154 8.30 17.30 3.13
C GLN A 154 7.55 16.15 3.84
N LEU A 155 8.23 15.04 4.18
CA LEU A 155 7.62 13.91 4.88
C LEU A 155 7.40 14.14 6.38
N ASN A 156 7.90 15.25 6.95
CA ASN A 156 7.68 15.63 8.34
C ASN A 156 6.18 15.78 8.71
N GLY A 157 5.29 15.83 7.72
CA GLY A 157 3.85 15.90 7.90
C GLY A 157 3.07 15.05 6.89
N LEU A 158 2.72 13.81 7.23
CA LEU A 158 1.88 12.94 6.38
C LEU A 158 0.42 13.41 6.27
N SER A 159 0.02 14.42 7.02
CA SER A 159 -1.28 15.07 6.92
C SER A 159 -1.38 16.10 5.78
N SER A 160 -0.27 16.46 5.16
CA SER A 160 -0.22 17.40 4.02
C SER A 160 -0.67 16.74 2.72
N GLY A 161 -1.18 17.53 1.78
CA GLY A 161 -1.58 17.08 0.46
C GLY A 161 -3.01 17.51 0.10
N ARG A 162 -3.36 17.36 -1.18
CA ARG A 162 -4.67 17.71 -1.73
C ARG A 162 -5.69 16.60 -1.41
N LEU A 163 -6.89 16.99 -1.01
CA LEU A 163 -8.01 16.07 -0.81
C LEU A 163 -8.78 15.89 -2.13
N VAL A 164 -8.98 14.65 -2.53
CA VAL A 164 -9.67 14.27 -3.77
C VAL A 164 -10.87 13.38 -3.41
N PRO A 165 -12.08 13.69 -3.90
CA PRO A 165 -13.23 12.82 -3.72
C PRO A 165 -12.97 11.42 -4.28
N TRP A 166 -13.40 10.38 -3.57
CA TRP A 166 -13.21 9.01 -4.04
C TRP A 166 -13.86 8.74 -5.40
N ALA A 167 -14.98 9.37 -5.71
CA ALA A 167 -15.58 9.26 -7.04
C ALA A 167 -14.63 9.67 -8.17
N THR A 168 -13.80 10.70 -7.95
CA THR A 168 -12.76 11.12 -8.89
C THR A 168 -11.62 10.11 -8.96
N VAL A 169 -11.22 9.56 -7.81
CA VAL A 169 -10.13 8.56 -7.73
C VAL A 169 -10.54 7.25 -8.42
N GLU A 170 -11.75 6.79 -8.17
CA GLU A 170 -12.28 5.54 -8.75
C GLU A 170 -12.54 5.66 -10.27
N ALA A 171 -12.89 6.83 -10.76
CA ALA A 171 -13.06 7.10 -12.19
C ALA A 171 -11.73 7.13 -12.94
N ALA A 172 -10.60 7.32 -12.26
CA ALA A 172 -9.30 7.41 -12.89
C ALA A 172 -8.69 6.02 -13.12
N ASN A 173 -8.42 5.70 -14.39
CA ASN A 173 -7.72 4.47 -14.76
C ASN A 173 -6.24 4.47 -14.31
N ARG A 174 -5.65 5.65 -14.22
CA ARG A 174 -4.27 5.89 -13.79
C ARG A 174 -4.26 6.88 -12.64
N TRP A 175 -3.65 6.51 -11.53
CA TRP A 175 -3.64 7.35 -10.34
C TRP A 175 -2.53 8.42 -10.36
N SER A 176 -1.51 8.29 -11.21
CA SER A 176 -0.48 9.33 -11.38
C SER A 176 -1.08 10.68 -11.80
N ILE A 177 -2.11 10.69 -12.66
CA ILE A 177 -2.79 11.92 -13.08
C ILE A 177 -3.55 12.62 -11.95
N ILE A 178 -3.96 11.87 -10.92
CA ILE A 178 -4.62 12.46 -9.77
C ILE A 178 -3.60 13.17 -8.88
N ILE A 179 -2.36 12.70 -8.86
CA ILE A 179 -1.29 13.22 -8.01
C ILE A 179 -0.69 14.47 -8.62
N ARG A 180 -0.43 14.44 -9.90
CA ARG A 180 0.06 15.56 -10.71
C ARG A 180 -0.95 15.85 -11.81
N PRO A 181 -2.01 16.63 -11.54
CA PRO A 181 -2.88 17.06 -12.60
C PRO A 181 -2.04 17.84 -13.61
N GLY A 182 -2.17 17.48 -14.89
CA GLY A 182 -1.55 18.23 -15.98
C GLY A 182 -1.96 19.71 -15.97
N PRO A 183 -1.28 20.57 -16.72
CA PRO A 183 -1.73 21.94 -16.89
C PRO A 183 -3.19 21.91 -17.41
N ALA A 184 -4.01 22.77 -16.81
CA ALA A 184 -5.40 22.95 -17.20
C ALA A 184 -5.50 23.54 -18.59
#